data_9b22897ca90e23e31100dca3da7a61ad
#
_entry.id   9b22897ca90e23e31100dca3da7a61ad
#
_cell.length_a   1.000
_cell.length_b   1.000
_cell.length_c   1.000
_cell.angle_alpha   90.00
_cell.angle_beta   90.00
_cell.angle_gamma   90.00
#
_symmetry.space_group_name_H-M   'P 1'
#
loop_
_entity.id
_entity.type
_entity.pdbx_description
1 polymer ?
#
loop_
_entity_poly.entity_id
_entity_poly.type
_entity_poly.pdbx_seq_one_letter_code
_entity_poly.pdbx_strand_id
1 'polypeptide(L)'
;AVLVSPAGEVLGEGWNRNILDHDPSAHAEIMAMRAAGRALGNHRLVDCTLYVTLEPCAMCAMAMVHARIARLVFGATDPKTGACGSVFDLVADPRHNHRIEVRGGVLGDEASRRLSNYFRAKRGKPPL
;
A
#
# COMPACT_ATOMS: atom_id res chain seq x y z
N ALA A 1 -3.37 -4.41 -3.37
CA ALA A 1 -2.46 -4.61 -2.24
C ALA A 1 -2.62 -6.01 -1.68
N VAL A 2 -1.53 -6.60 -1.25
CA VAL A 2 -1.50 -7.95 -0.68
C VAL A 2 -0.64 -7.91 0.58
N LEU A 3 -1.17 -8.40 1.69
CA LEU A 3 -0.44 -8.53 2.94
C LEU A 3 -0.06 -10.00 3.18
N VAL A 4 1.21 -10.23 3.40
CA VAL A 4 1.79 -11.58 3.48
C VAL A 4 2.45 -11.78 4.84
N SER A 5 2.21 -12.95 5.45
CA SER A 5 2.82 -13.35 6.72
C SER A 5 4.32 -13.66 6.56
N PRO A 6 5.08 -13.77 7.68
CA PRO A 6 6.47 -14.21 7.62
C PRO A 6 6.64 -15.59 6.97
N ALA A 7 5.63 -16.44 7.05
CA ALA A 7 5.65 -17.78 6.43
C ALA A 7 5.25 -17.77 4.95
N GLY A 8 4.94 -16.60 4.38
CA GLY A 8 4.54 -16.49 2.98
C GLY A 8 3.07 -16.69 2.70
N GLU A 9 2.23 -16.74 3.73
CA GLU A 9 0.78 -16.87 3.56
C GLU A 9 0.14 -15.51 3.27
N VAL A 10 -0.78 -15.47 2.31
CA VAL A 10 -1.58 -14.27 2.04
C VAL A 10 -2.64 -14.13 3.13
N LEU A 11 -2.49 -13.12 3.96
CA LEU A 11 -3.42 -12.84 5.07
C LEU A 11 -4.54 -11.89 4.68
N GLY A 12 -4.31 -11.03 3.70
CA GLY A 12 -5.31 -10.08 3.25
C GLY A 12 -5.00 -9.56 1.88
N GLU A 13 -6.05 -9.30 1.11
CA GLU A 13 -5.99 -8.65 -0.19
C GLU A 13 -6.89 -7.43 -0.17
N GLY A 14 -6.53 -6.41 -0.93
CA GLY A 14 -7.33 -5.20 -1.01
C GLY A 14 -7.17 -4.49 -2.33
N TRP A 15 -8.22 -3.79 -2.69
CA TRP A 15 -8.26 -2.89 -3.84
C TRP A 15 -9.02 -1.63 -3.44
N ASN A 16 -8.90 -0.58 -4.23
CA ASN A 16 -9.58 0.68 -3.92
C ASN A 16 -11.10 0.49 -3.97
N ARG A 17 -11.76 0.83 -2.87
CA ARG A 17 -13.22 0.75 -2.72
C ARG A 17 -13.84 2.08 -2.28
N ASN A 18 -13.10 3.17 -2.39
CA ASN A 18 -13.54 4.48 -1.91
C ASN A 18 -14.86 4.93 -2.55
N ILE A 19 -15.06 4.65 -3.84
CA ILE A 19 -16.30 4.99 -4.54
C ILE A 19 -17.42 4.03 -4.17
N LEU A 20 -17.18 2.72 -4.25
CA LEU A 20 -18.18 1.69 -3.97
C LEU A 20 -18.70 1.75 -2.54
N ASP A 21 -17.81 1.96 -1.58
CA ASP A 21 -18.15 1.94 -0.16
C ASP A 21 -18.45 3.35 0.39
N HIS A 22 -18.41 4.39 -0.46
CA HIS A 22 -18.55 5.78 -0.02
C HIS A 22 -17.63 6.09 1.16
N ASP A 23 -16.37 5.62 1.08
CA ASP A 23 -15.40 5.68 2.16
C ASP A 23 -14.08 6.26 1.63
N PRO A 24 -13.72 7.50 2.03
CA PRO A 24 -12.49 8.13 1.54
C PRO A 24 -11.22 7.41 2.04
N SER A 25 -11.32 6.58 3.06
CA SER A 25 -10.19 5.82 3.59
C SER A 25 -10.02 4.44 2.96
N ALA A 26 -10.93 4.00 2.10
CA ALA A 26 -10.94 2.65 1.52
C ALA A 26 -9.93 2.49 0.38
N HIS A 27 -8.67 2.86 0.60
CA HIS A 27 -7.56 2.57 -0.28
C HIS A 27 -7.21 1.08 -0.23
N ALA A 28 -6.57 0.57 -1.27
CA ALA A 28 -6.19 -0.84 -1.38
C ALA A 28 -5.41 -1.32 -0.15
N GLU A 29 -4.47 -0.52 0.33
CA GLU A 29 -3.62 -0.83 1.48
C GLU A 29 -4.46 -0.97 2.76
N ILE A 30 -5.37 -0.03 3.00
CA ILE A 30 -6.27 -0.06 4.15
C ILE A 30 -7.14 -1.31 4.11
N MET A 31 -7.70 -1.63 2.94
CA MET A 31 -8.54 -2.81 2.77
C MET A 31 -7.77 -4.11 3.04
N ALA A 32 -6.54 -4.21 2.54
CA ALA A 32 -5.68 -5.37 2.78
C ALA A 32 -5.33 -5.53 4.26
N MET A 33 -4.98 -4.44 4.94
CA MET A 33 -4.68 -4.46 6.37
C MET A 33 -5.89 -4.83 7.22
N ARG A 34 -7.09 -4.34 6.88
CA ARG A 34 -8.34 -4.73 7.56
C ARG A 34 -8.61 -6.23 7.41
N ALA A 35 -8.47 -6.76 6.20
CA ALA A 35 -8.66 -8.18 5.95
C ALA A 35 -7.68 -9.04 6.75
N ALA A 36 -6.40 -8.65 6.76
CA ALA A 36 -5.36 -9.35 7.51
C ALA A 36 -5.60 -9.29 9.02
N GLY A 37 -6.02 -8.13 9.54
CA GLY A 37 -6.35 -7.96 10.95
C GLY A 37 -7.47 -8.88 11.38
N ARG A 38 -8.50 -9.02 10.54
CA ARG A 38 -9.59 -9.97 10.81
C ARG A 38 -9.12 -11.42 10.78
N ALA A 39 -8.25 -11.76 9.83
CA ALA A 39 -7.70 -13.12 9.71
C ALA A 39 -6.84 -13.49 10.92
N LEU A 40 -6.03 -12.56 11.41
CA LEU A 40 -5.17 -12.79 12.58
C LEU A 40 -5.86 -12.56 13.92
N GLY A 41 -7.01 -11.87 13.93
CA GLY A 41 -7.66 -11.44 15.17
C GLY A 41 -6.83 -10.44 15.94
N ASN A 42 -6.07 -9.58 15.24
CA ASN A 42 -5.15 -8.64 15.86
C ASN A 42 -5.04 -7.37 15.01
N HIS A 43 -4.96 -6.20 15.66
CA HIS A 43 -4.70 -4.94 14.97
C HIS A 43 -3.23 -4.76 14.58
N ARG A 44 -2.32 -5.51 15.19
CA ARG A 44 -0.89 -5.50 14.86
C ARG A 44 -0.56 -6.64 13.91
N LEU A 45 0.06 -6.29 12.80
CA LEU A 45 0.43 -7.20 11.72
C LEU A 45 1.95 -7.42 11.75
N VAL A 46 2.43 -7.86 12.91
CA VAL A 46 3.86 -7.99 13.22
C VAL A 46 4.55 -8.94 12.24
N ASP A 47 5.72 -8.55 11.78
CA ASP A 47 6.58 -9.29 10.85
C ASP A 47 5.95 -9.55 9.48
N CYS A 48 4.85 -8.90 9.15
CA CYS A 48 4.21 -9.01 7.85
C CYS A 48 4.81 -8.06 6.83
N THR A 49 4.63 -8.40 5.55
CA THR A 49 5.03 -7.57 4.41
C THR A 49 3.80 -7.14 3.62
N LEU A 50 3.73 -5.84 3.30
CA LEU A 50 2.69 -5.30 2.42
C LEU A 50 3.27 -5.07 1.04
N TYR A 51 2.63 -5.65 0.03
CA TYR A 51 2.94 -5.44 -1.38
C TYR A 51 1.84 -4.58 -2.00
N VAL A 52 2.24 -3.52 -2.69
CA VAL A 52 1.29 -2.61 -3.35
C VAL A 52 1.86 -2.08 -4.66
N THR A 53 1.00 -1.80 -5.62
CA THR A 53 1.42 -1.35 -6.95
C THR A 53 1.89 0.09 -6.98
N LEU A 54 1.27 0.96 -6.17
CA LEU A 54 1.61 2.38 -6.09
C LEU A 54 2.10 2.74 -4.70
N GLU A 55 3.08 3.61 -4.61
CA GLU A 55 3.61 4.13 -3.35
C GLU A 55 2.47 4.63 -2.45
N PRO A 56 2.38 4.18 -1.18
CA PRO A 56 1.32 4.61 -0.28
C PRO A 56 1.31 6.11 0.01
N CYS A 57 0.11 6.66 0.16
CA CYS A 57 -0.10 8.03 0.62
C CYS A 57 0.12 8.16 2.13
N ALA A 58 0.03 9.37 2.66
CA ALA A 58 0.25 9.65 4.08
C ALA A 58 -0.69 8.85 5.00
N MET A 59 -1.96 8.75 4.65
CA MET A 59 -2.94 7.98 5.43
C MET A 59 -2.54 6.51 5.54
N CYS A 60 -2.23 5.88 4.40
CA CYS A 60 -1.85 4.47 4.36
C CYS A 60 -0.50 4.23 5.02
N ALA A 61 0.47 5.13 4.83
CA ALA A 61 1.78 5.04 5.47
C ALA A 61 1.66 5.04 6.99
N MET A 62 0.87 5.95 7.56
CA MET A 62 0.66 5.98 9.00
C MET A 62 -0.11 4.78 9.52
N ALA A 63 -1.10 4.30 8.77
CA ALA A 63 -1.80 3.06 9.13
C ALA A 63 -0.84 1.87 9.22
N MET A 64 0.13 1.79 8.31
CA MET A 64 1.17 0.76 8.31
C MET A 64 2.05 0.85 9.56
N VAL A 65 2.42 2.05 9.98
CA VAL A 65 3.19 2.27 11.22
C VAL A 65 2.37 1.82 12.43
N HIS A 66 1.10 2.19 12.49
CA HIS A 66 0.20 1.75 13.58
C HIS A 66 0.03 0.22 13.61
N ALA A 67 -0.04 -0.40 12.45
CA ALA A 67 -0.16 -1.86 12.33
C ALA A 67 1.14 -2.62 12.60
N ARG A 68 2.27 -1.93 12.75
CA ARG A 68 3.59 -2.53 12.99
C ARG A 68 4.06 -3.45 11.86
N ILE A 69 3.74 -3.11 10.62
CA ILE A 69 4.22 -3.84 9.45
C ILE A 69 5.74 -3.82 9.40
N ALA A 70 6.38 -4.95 9.08
CA ALA A 70 7.83 -5.05 9.04
C ALA A 70 8.42 -4.52 7.74
N ARG A 71 7.74 -4.76 6.61
CA ARG A 71 8.27 -4.43 5.29
C ARG A 71 7.18 -3.94 4.35
N LEU A 72 7.53 -2.93 3.57
CA LEU A 72 6.72 -2.42 2.45
C LEU A 72 7.48 -2.64 1.15
N VAL A 73 6.81 -3.23 0.17
CA VAL A 73 7.32 -3.37 -1.21
C VAL A 73 6.30 -2.72 -2.15
N PHE A 74 6.72 -1.68 -2.88
CA PHE A 74 5.82 -1.01 -3.82
C PHE A 74 6.43 -0.94 -5.22
N GLY A 75 5.56 -0.81 -6.22
CA GLY A 75 5.96 -0.71 -7.61
C GLY A 75 6.30 0.73 -8.00
N ALA A 76 5.31 1.47 -8.47
CA ALA A 76 5.52 2.83 -8.95
C ALA A 76 5.63 3.85 -7.81
N THR A 77 6.51 4.83 -7.95
CA THR A 77 6.53 6.01 -7.08
C THR A 77 5.36 6.92 -7.39
N ASP A 78 4.91 7.69 -6.41
CA ASP A 78 3.86 8.69 -6.57
C ASP A 78 4.44 10.09 -6.32
N PRO A 79 4.76 10.85 -7.38
CA PRO A 79 5.36 12.17 -7.22
C PRO A 79 4.41 13.25 -6.69
N LYS A 80 3.12 12.95 -6.59
CA LYS A 80 2.11 13.92 -6.12
C LYS A 80 1.79 13.74 -4.64
N THR A 81 1.60 12.51 -4.17
CA THR A 81 1.12 12.22 -2.83
C THR A 81 1.86 11.10 -2.12
N GLY A 82 2.91 10.55 -2.72
CA GLY A 82 3.66 9.45 -2.13
C GLY A 82 4.31 9.83 -0.80
N ALA A 83 4.13 8.99 0.21
CA ALA A 83 4.57 9.26 1.56
C ALA A 83 5.65 8.28 2.06
N CYS A 84 6.25 7.54 1.15
CA CYS A 84 7.30 6.55 1.44
C CYS A 84 8.59 6.87 0.68
N GLY A 85 8.90 8.16 0.52
CA GLY A 85 10.12 8.67 -0.06
C GLY A 85 9.94 9.73 -1.14
N SER A 86 8.78 9.84 -1.81
CA SER A 86 8.62 10.77 -2.94
C SER A 86 8.31 12.21 -2.49
N VAL A 87 7.17 12.44 -1.85
CA VAL A 87 6.77 13.77 -1.36
C VAL A 87 7.02 13.86 0.14
N PHE A 88 6.62 12.84 0.85
CA PHE A 88 6.86 12.67 2.29
C PHE A 88 7.64 11.39 2.51
N ASP A 89 8.27 11.27 3.66
CA ASP A 89 8.91 10.02 4.08
C ASP A 89 8.48 9.69 5.51
N LEU A 90 7.20 9.36 5.66
CA LEU A 90 6.59 9.14 6.97
C LEU A 90 7.01 7.83 7.61
N VAL A 91 7.25 6.79 6.81
CA VAL A 91 7.63 5.47 7.34
C VAL A 91 9.06 5.41 7.85
N ALA A 92 9.93 6.31 7.39
CA ALA A 92 11.32 6.41 7.81
C ALA A 92 11.58 7.47 8.88
N ASP A 93 10.55 8.15 9.36
CA ASP A 93 10.70 9.20 10.37
C ASP A 93 11.26 8.59 11.67
N PRO A 94 12.43 9.06 12.16
CA PRO A 94 13.07 8.46 13.32
C PRO A 94 12.32 8.67 14.64
N ARG A 95 11.30 9.54 14.65
CA ARG A 95 10.45 9.76 15.82
C ARG A 95 9.47 8.63 16.07
N HIS A 96 9.22 7.75 15.06
CA HIS A 96 8.38 6.58 15.27
C HIS A 96 9.06 5.54 16.15
N ASN A 97 8.28 4.86 16.98
CA ASN A 97 8.75 3.72 17.78
C ASN A 97 8.93 2.45 16.94
N HIS A 98 8.53 2.48 15.70
CA HIS A 98 8.56 1.33 14.79
C HIS A 98 9.19 1.75 13.47
N ARG A 99 10.02 0.88 12.92
CA ARG A 99 10.64 1.09 11.61
C ARG A 99 10.11 0.08 10.61
N ILE A 100 9.84 0.57 9.40
CA ILE A 100 9.41 -0.26 8.28
C ILE A 100 10.54 -0.28 7.25
N GLU A 101 10.96 -1.47 6.85
CA GLU A 101 11.89 -1.61 5.73
C GLU A 101 11.14 -1.34 4.43
N VAL A 102 11.64 -0.43 3.60
CA VAL A 102 10.97 0.00 2.38
C VAL A 102 11.78 -0.39 1.15
N ARG A 103 11.11 -1.01 0.18
CA ARG A 103 11.67 -1.29 -1.13
C ARG A 103 10.70 -0.79 -2.19
N GLY A 104 11.10 0.28 -2.88
CA GLY A 104 10.31 0.87 -3.95
C GLY A 104 10.88 0.58 -5.32
N GLY A 105 10.07 0.88 -6.36
CA GLY A 105 10.48 0.74 -7.75
C GLY A 105 10.49 -0.70 -8.27
N VAL A 106 9.94 -1.64 -7.52
CA VAL A 106 9.86 -3.04 -7.92
C VAL A 106 8.87 -3.18 -9.07
N LEU A 107 9.36 -3.55 -10.27
CA LEU A 107 8.56 -3.53 -11.50
C LEU A 107 7.89 -2.17 -11.73
N GLY A 108 8.59 -1.08 -11.37
CA GLY A 108 8.02 0.27 -11.34
C GLY A 108 7.45 0.72 -12.67
N ASP A 109 8.14 0.46 -13.79
CA ASP A 109 7.66 0.82 -15.13
C ASP A 109 6.40 0.05 -15.50
N GLU A 110 6.35 -1.24 -15.20
CA GLU A 110 5.17 -2.07 -15.45
C GLU A 110 4.00 -1.65 -14.57
N ALA A 111 4.21 -1.43 -13.28
CA ALA A 111 3.18 -0.98 -12.35
C ALA A 111 2.64 0.40 -12.78
N SER A 112 3.50 1.32 -13.14
CA SER A 112 3.12 2.65 -13.63
C SER A 112 2.29 2.57 -14.89
N ARG A 113 2.69 1.73 -15.84
CA ARG A 113 1.96 1.53 -17.09
C ARG A 113 0.57 0.93 -16.85
N ARG A 114 0.47 -0.08 -15.97
CA ARG A 114 -0.82 -0.71 -15.63
C ARG A 114 -1.77 0.30 -15.00
N LEU A 115 -1.30 1.11 -14.08
CA LEU A 115 -2.11 2.16 -13.46
C LEU A 115 -2.54 3.22 -14.47
N SER A 116 -1.60 3.69 -15.30
CA SER A 116 -1.89 4.67 -16.35
C SER A 116 -2.92 4.14 -17.33
N ASN A 117 -2.79 2.89 -17.76
CA ASN A 117 -3.73 2.27 -18.69
C ASN A 117 -5.11 2.08 -18.07
N TYR A 118 -5.18 1.72 -16.79
CA TYR A 118 -6.45 1.62 -16.07
C TYR A 118 -7.21 2.95 -16.08
N PHE A 119 -6.53 4.05 -15.75
CA PHE A 119 -7.15 5.37 -15.74
C PHE A 119 -7.46 5.88 -17.14
N ARG A 120 -6.60 5.57 -18.13
CA ARG A 120 -6.87 5.91 -19.53
C ARG A 120 -8.10 5.19 -20.04
N ALA A 121 -8.27 3.91 -19.74
CA ALA A 121 -9.45 3.14 -20.11
C ALA A 121 -10.73 3.75 -19.53
N LYS A 122 -10.69 4.17 -18.25
CA LYS A 122 -11.82 4.85 -17.61
C LYS A 122 -12.21 6.17 -18.31
N ARG A 123 -11.24 6.85 -18.91
CA ARG A 123 -11.47 8.10 -19.67
C ARG A 123 -11.72 7.87 -21.16
N GLY A 124 -11.84 6.61 -21.60
CA GLY A 124 -12.05 6.27 -23.00
C GLY A 124 -10.82 6.46 -23.89
N LYS A 125 -9.62 6.52 -23.32
CA LYS A 125 -8.36 6.67 -24.06
C LYS A 125 -7.71 5.32 -24.33
N PRO A 126 -6.98 5.17 -25.46
CA PRO A 126 -6.26 3.93 -25.74
C PRO A 126 -5.11 3.71 -24.76
N PRO A 127 -4.67 2.45 -24.54
CA PRO A 127 -3.53 2.15 -23.70
C PRO A 127 -2.23 2.73 -24.27
N LEU A 128 -1.27 2.93 -23.38
CA LEU A 128 0.07 3.36 -23.74
C LEU A 128 0.85 2.25 -24.45
#